data_ff8a84c8d2044c26ab598ebfb8aa304b
#
_entry.id   ff8a84c8d2044c26ab598ebfb8aa304b
#
_cell.length_a   1.000
_cell.length_b   1.000
_cell.length_c   1.000
_cell.angle_alpha   90.00
_cell.angle_beta   90.00
_cell.angle_gamma   90.00
#
_symmetry.space_group_name_H-M   'P 1'
#
loop_
_entity.id
_entity.type
_entity.pdbx_description
1 polymer ?
#
loop_
_entity_poly.entity_id
_entity_poly.type
_entity_poly.pdbx_seq_one_letter_code
_entity_poly.pdbx_strand_id
1 'polypeptide(L)'
;CALPILNVDLDGVYSGFLGSAEQVAIIKRLYADYPHALRLVDPVMGDGGEIYATYTPELCEAMGTLVDGADVLMPNLTEASMLTGRTYPGQNIDNAEVNGIIDALLALGAKNVVLKGVDRQDGIIRNYVASATSGASGKQEIAHDKLPFMTHGTGDAFASALCGAVMAGRPLAESAHIAGEFVRHAMESTQFQPNHTERGVSFELNLDELTRLVRR
;
A
#
# COMPACT_ATOMS: atom_id res chain seq x y z
N CYS A 1 17.72 -19.52 2.56
CA CYS A 1 18.65 -18.94 1.58
C CYS A 1 18.85 -17.45 1.84
N ALA A 2 19.62 -17.09 2.89
CA ALA A 2 19.89 -15.67 3.23
C ALA A 2 21.27 -15.17 2.73
N LEU A 3 21.98 -15.97 1.98
CA LEU A 3 23.38 -15.72 1.61
C LEU A 3 23.62 -14.60 0.60
N PRO A 4 22.71 -14.22 -0.34
CA PRO A 4 22.97 -13.10 -1.23
C PRO A 4 22.84 -11.73 -0.58
N ILE A 5 22.11 -11.61 0.52
CA ILE A 5 21.77 -10.31 1.17
C ILE A 5 22.97 -9.75 1.95
N LEU A 6 23.90 -10.59 2.39
CA LEU A 6 24.99 -10.21 3.30
C LEU A 6 26.07 -9.30 2.66
N ASN A 7 26.06 -9.10 1.34
CA ASN A 7 27.06 -8.30 0.62
C ASN A 7 26.44 -7.25 -0.34
N VAL A 8 25.16 -6.95 -0.17
CA VAL A 8 24.46 -5.95 -1.00
C VAL A 8 23.96 -4.86 -0.10
N ASP A 9 24.27 -3.62 -0.45
CA ASP A 9 23.67 -2.46 0.18
C ASP A 9 22.21 -2.33 -0.29
N LEU A 10 21.29 -2.03 0.62
CA LEU A 10 19.86 -1.93 0.31
C LEU A 10 19.44 -0.46 0.31
N ASP A 11 18.93 0.02 -0.81
CA ASP A 11 18.35 1.37 -0.91
C ASP A 11 16.95 1.44 -0.31
N GLY A 12 16.23 0.33 -0.25
CA GLY A 12 14.89 0.25 0.33
C GLY A 12 14.51 -1.17 0.76
N VAL A 13 13.64 -1.26 1.75
CA VAL A 13 13.02 -2.51 2.23
C VAL A 13 11.51 -2.35 2.15
N TYR A 14 10.88 -3.14 1.29
CA TYR A 14 9.43 -3.23 1.20
C TYR A 14 8.94 -4.47 1.96
N SER A 15 7.96 -4.27 2.85
CA SER A 15 7.24 -5.34 3.54
C SER A 15 5.76 -5.31 3.16
N GLY A 16 5.25 -6.45 2.72
CA GLY A 16 3.83 -6.71 2.46
C GLY A 16 3.28 -7.74 3.43
N PHE A 17 2.60 -8.78 2.89
CA PHE A 17 2.06 -9.86 3.69
C PHE A 17 3.15 -10.59 4.49
N LEU A 18 2.96 -10.68 5.81
CA LEU A 18 3.82 -11.43 6.73
C LEU A 18 2.96 -12.46 7.47
N GLY A 19 3.41 -13.71 7.48
CA GLY A 19 2.64 -14.84 8.04
C GLY A 19 2.92 -15.11 9.51
N SER A 20 3.87 -14.41 10.16
CA SER A 20 4.17 -14.61 11.58
C SER A 20 4.88 -13.41 12.22
N ALA A 21 4.81 -13.30 13.54
CA ALA A 21 5.54 -12.29 14.31
C ALA A 21 7.07 -12.41 14.17
N GLU A 22 7.59 -13.61 13.92
CA GLU A 22 9.02 -13.84 13.65
C GLU A 22 9.43 -13.16 12.34
N GLN A 23 8.58 -13.18 11.31
CA GLN A 23 8.84 -12.47 10.05
C GLN A 23 8.85 -10.95 10.27
N VAL A 24 7.95 -10.42 11.07
CA VAL A 24 7.99 -9.00 11.49
C VAL A 24 9.31 -8.68 12.19
N ALA A 25 9.77 -9.53 13.10
CA ALA A 25 11.06 -9.35 13.78
C ALA A 25 12.25 -9.39 12.80
N ILE A 26 12.18 -10.18 11.73
CA ILE A 26 13.20 -10.20 10.67
C ILE A 26 13.22 -8.87 9.92
N ILE A 27 12.06 -8.32 9.53
CA ILE A 27 11.96 -7.02 8.88
C ILE A 27 12.53 -5.90 9.77
N LYS A 28 12.21 -5.91 11.07
CA LYS A 28 12.77 -4.93 12.03
C LYS A 28 14.30 -5.03 12.14
N ARG A 29 14.87 -6.24 12.06
CA ARG A 29 16.33 -6.41 12.00
C ARG A 29 16.91 -5.83 10.72
N LEU A 30 16.28 -6.04 9.54
CA LEU A 30 16.70 -5.40 8.29
C LEU A 30 16.69 -3.88 8.40
N TYR A 31 15.68 -3.28 9.05
CA TYR A 31 15.66 -1.83 9.29
C TYR A 31 16.81 -1.35 10.18
N ALA A 32 17.23 -2.18 11.14
CA ALA A 32 18.37 -1.86 12.01
C ALA A 32 19.72 -2.03 11.29
N ASP A 33 19.83 -3.07 10.47
CA ASP A 33 21.05 -3.39 9.72
C ASP A 33 21.28 -2.42 8.55
N TYR A 34 20.18 -1.88 7.96
CA TYR A 34 20.20 -0.93 6.83
C TYR A 34 19.45 0.37 7.20
N PRO A 35 19.97 1.19 8.12
CA PRO A 35 19.25 2.36 8.65
C PRO A 35 19.03 3.48 7.62
N HIS A 36 19.76 3.48 6.50
CA HIS A 36 19.61 4.41 5.40
C HIS A 36 18.60 3.96 4.34
N ALA A 37 18.22 2.66 4.35
CA ALA A 37 17.25 2.12 3.42
C ALA A 37 15.85 2.70 3.69
N LEU A 38 15.12 3.06 2.64
CA LEU A 38 13.73 3.49 2.75
C LEU A 38 12.85 2.35 3.27
N ARG A 39 12.00 2.65 4.25
CA ARG A 39 11.05 1.70 4.85
C ARG A 39 9.69 1.87 4.20
N LEU A 40 9.34 0.93 3.32
CA LEU A 40 8.10 0.93 2.56
C LEU A 40 7.20 -0.16 3.15
N VAL A 41 6.14 0.23 3.84
CA VAL A 41 5.31 -0.69 4.63
C VAL A 41 3.90 -0.78 4.06
N ASP A 42 3.55 -1.94 3.53
CA ASP A 42 2.17 -2.33 3.25
C ASP A 42 1.69 -3.25 4.39
N PRO A 43 0.87 -2.76 5.32
CA PRO A 43 0.51 -3.48 6.53
C PRO A 43 -0.63 -4.47 6.28
N VAL A 44 -0.42 -5.40 5.35
CA VAL A 44 -1.44 -6.35 4.89
C VAL A 44 -1.98 -7.16 6.06
N MET A 45 -3.24 -6.94 6.44
CA MET A 45 -3.90 -7.62 7.57
C MET A 45 -5.37 -7.96 7.31
N GLY A 46 -6.02 -7.29 6.38
CA GLY A 46 -7.45 -7.47 6.12
C GLY A 46 -7.98 -6.59 4.99
N ASP A 47 -9.23 -6.82 4.61
CA ASP A 47 -9.93 -6.05 3.60
C ASP A 47 -11.44 -6.07 3.85
N GLY A 48 -12.19 -5.08 3.32
CA GLY A 48 -13.64 -4.99 3.43
C GLY A 48 -14.18 -4.90 4.88
N GLY A 49 -13.36 -4.47 5.82
CA GLY A 49 -13.69 -4.41 7.26
C GLY A 49 -13.39 -5.70 8.02
N GLU A 50 -12.87 -6.72 7.36
CA GLU A 50 -12.58 -8.03 7.96
C GLU A 50 -11.08 -8.33 7.99
N ILE A 51 -10.63 -8.97 9.07
CA ILE A 51 -9.25 -9.45 9.22
C ILE A 51 -9.13 -10.76 8.43
N TYR A 52 -8.02 -10.96 7.73
CA TYR A 52 -7.76 -12.21 7.04
C TYR A 52 -7.67 -13.40 8.03
N ALA A 53 -8.26 -14.53 7.65
CA ALA A 53 -8.35 -15.72 8.51
C ALA A 53 -6.99 -16.26 8.99
N THR A 54 -5.91 -15.90 8.32
CA THR A 54 -4.53 -16.26 8.68
C THR A 54 -3.91 -15.36 9.73
N TYR A 55 -4.56 -14.24 10.09
CA TYR A 55 -4.04 -13.27 11.06
C TYR A 55 -4.60 -13.53 12.46
N THR A 56 -3.72 -13.47 13.45
CA THR A 56 -4.07 -13.48 14.88
C THR A 56 -3.95 -12.07 15.45
N PRO A 57 -4.59 -11.77 16.61
CA PRO A 57 -4.41 -10.47 17.28
C PRO A 57 -2.93 -10.12 17.53
N GLU A 58 -2.12 -11.12 17.92
CA GLU A 58 -0.70 -10.95 18.20
C GLU A 58 0.08 -10.58 16.93
N LEU A 59 -0.29 -11.16 15.77
CA LEU A 59 0.33 -10.81 14.49
C LEU A 59 -0.08 -9.40 14.05
N CYS A 60 -1.35 -9.02 14.23
CA CYS A 60 -1.82 -7.65 13.95
C CYS A 60 -1.06 -6.61 14.81
N GLU A 61 -0.87 -6.89 16.10
CA GLU A 61 -0.09 -6.04 17.00
C GLU A 61 1.36 -5.93 16.52
N ALA A 62 1.99 -7.07 16.17
CA ALA A 62 3.34 -7.09 15.62
C ALA A 62 3.45 -6.25 14.33
N MET A 63 2.52 -6.39 13.38
CA MET A 63 2.46 -5.59 12.16
C MET A 63 2.37 -4.09 12.45
N GLY A 64 1.58 -3.68 13.44
CA GLY A 64 1.48 -2.31 13.91
C GLY A 64 2.83 -1.70 14.32
N THR A 65 3.78 -2.52 14.78
CA THR A 65 5.13 -2.05 15.17
C THR A 65 6.02 -1.63 14.00
N LEU A 66 5.62 -1.92 12.75
CA LEU A 66 6.34 -1.48 11.55
C LEU A 66 5.98 -0.07 11.11
N VAL A 67 4.91 0.52 11.67
CA VAL A 67 4.39 1.84 11.29
C VAL A 67 5.34 2.96 11.71
N ASP A 68 5.87 2.88 12.92
CA ASP A 68 6.77 3.91 13.45
C ASP A 68 8.07 3.97 12.63
N GLY A 69 8.35 5.15 12.10
CA GLY A 69 9.49 5.41 11.23
C GLY A 69 9.36 4.89 9.81
N ALA A 70 8.20 4.40 9.38
CA ALA A 70 7.95 4.08 7.98
C ALA A 70 8.09 5.33 7.10
N ASP A 71 8.93 5.25 6.05
CA ASP A 71 9.06 6.34 5.08
C ASP A 71 7.80 6.46 4.23
N VAL A 72 7.18 5.34 3.87
CA VAL A 72 5.85 5.29 3.23
C VAL A 72 5.05 4.15 3.84
N LEU A 73 3.90 4.46 4.41
CA LEU A 73 2.90 3.52 4.91
C LEU A 73 1.73 3.46 3.94
N MET A 74 1.34 2.25 3.50
CA MET A 74 0.37 2.05 2.40
C MET A 74 -0.86 1.22 2.81
N PRO A 75 -1.63 1.57 3.84
CA PRO A 75 -2.78 0.80 4.25
C PRO A 75 -3.98 0.97 3.30
N ASN A 76 -4.87 -0.03 3.26
CA ASN A 76 -6.27 0.15 2.86
C ASN A 76 -7.10 0.68 4.05
N LEU A 77 -8.40 0.93 3.85
CA LEU A 77 -9.28 1.45 4.92
C LEU A 77 -9.42 0.49 6.10
N THR A 78 -9.43 -0.82 5.87
CA THR A 78 -9.51 -1.84 6.93
C THR A 78 -8.26 -1.80 7.78
N GLU A 79 -7.11 -1.86 7.17
CA GLU A 79 -5.80 -1.81 7.81
C GLU A 79 -5.59 -0.50 8.57
N ALA A 80 -5.98 0.63 7.95
CA ALA A 80 -5.93 1.94 8.56
C ALA A 80 -6.81 2.03 9.83
N SER A 81 -8.01 1.45 9.77
CA SER A 81 -8.92 1.38 10.92
C SER A 81 -8.34 0.54 12.05
N MET A 82 -7.75 -0.63 11.73
CA MET A 82 -7.10 -1.50 12.70
C MET A 82 -5.91 -0.81 13.38
N LEU A 83 -5.01 -0.21 12.60
CA LEU A 83 -3.82 0.48 13.10
C LEU A 83 -4.16 1.66 14.01
N THR A 84 -5.24 2.39 13.70
CA THR A 84 -5.65 3.58 14.45
C THR A 84 -6.66 3.29 15.55
N GLY A 85 -7.12 2.03 15.70
CA GLY A 85 -8.16 1.64 16.66
C GLY A 85 -9.53 2.26 16.35
N ARG A 86 -9.79 2.68 15.11
CA ARG A 86 -11.06 3.26 14.66
C ARG A 86 -11.98 2.18 14.13
N THR A 87 -13.28 2.43 14.20
CA THR A 87 -14.26 1.58 13.51
C THR A 87 -14.09 1.70 12.01
N TYR A 88 -14.18 0.57 11.28
CA TYR A 88 -14.19 0.58 9.83
C TYR A 88 -15.40 1.37 9.30
N PRO A 89 -15.20 2.44 8.50
CA PRO A 89 -16.27 3.35 8.12
C PRO A 89 -17.17 2.82 6.98
N GLY A 90 -16.76 1.72 6.35
CA GLY A 90 -17.43 1.24 5.13
C GLY A 90 -17.19 2.14 3.92
N GLN A 91 -18.11 2.04 2.95
CA GLN A 91 -17.98 2.73 1.66
C GLN A 91 -18.56 4.16 1.66
N ASN A 92 -19.29 4.55 2.71
CA ASN A 92 -19.89 5.89 2.82
C ASN A 92 -18.96 6.92 3.51
N ILE A 93 -17.65 6.66 3.48
CA ILE A 93 -16.66 7.53 4.10
C ILE A 93 -16.58 8.90 3.41
N ASP A 94 -16.64 9.97 4.19
CA ASP A 94 -16.44 11.32 3.69
C ASP A 94 -14.97 11.79 3.80
N ASN A 95 -14.70 12.99 3.27
CA ASN A 95 -13.34 13.53 3.28
C ASN A 95 -12.86 13.91 4.68
N ALA A 96 -13.75 14.25 5.63
CA ALA A 96 -13.36 14.57 6.99
C ALA A 96 -12.90 13.30 7.72
N GLU A 97 -13.62 12.20 7.54
CA GLU A 97 -13.24 10.89 8.09
C GLU A 97 -11.93 10.37 7.50
N VAL A 98 -11.77 10.44 6.15
CA VAL A 98 -10.50 10.10 5.47
C VAL A 98 -9.35 10.92 6.06
N ASN A 99 -9.53 12.22 6.18
CA ASN A 99 -8.51 13.11 6.74
C ASN A 99 -8.17 12.74 8.19
N GLY A 100 -9.18 12.44 9.00
CA GLY A 100 -8.99 12.01 10.39
C GLY A 100 -8.23 10.69 10.53
N ILE A 101 -8.46 9.74 9.61
CA ILE A 101 -7.72 8.47 9.55
C ILE A 101 -6.25 8.73 9.18
N ILE A 102 -6.01 9.53 8.14
CA ILE A 102 -4.65 9.88 7.70
C ILE A 102 -3.87 10.58 8.81
N ASP A 103 -4.48 11.55 9.51
CA ASP A 103 -3.83 12.25 10.62
C ASP A 103 -3.48 11.29 11.77
N ALA A 104 -4.34 10.32 12.05
CA ALA A 104 -4.07 9.31 13.06
C ALA A 104 -2.92 8.38 12.64
N LEU A 105 -2.84 7.98 11.37
CA LEU A 105 -1.72 7.17 10.85
C LEU A 105 -0.38 7.92 10.92
N LEU A 106 -0.37 9.21 10.56
CA LEU A 106 0.82 10.06 10.70
C LEU A 106 1.23 10.22 12.18
N ALA A 107 0.26 10.31 13.09
CA ALA A 107 0.51 10.40 14.54
C ALA A 107 1.11 9.10 15.12
N LEU A 108 0.96 7.96 14.45
CA LEU A 108 1.63 6.70 14.82
C LEU A 108 3.12 6.66 14.41
N GLY A 109 3.65 7.71 13.77
CA GLY A 109 5.06 7.83 13.43
C GLY A 109 5.41 7.57 11.96
N ALA A 110 4.44 7.31 11.10
CA ALA A 110 4.69 7.25 9.65
C ALA A 110 5.08 8.63 9.10
N LYS A 111 6.10 8.70 8.25
CA LYS A 111 6.54 9.96 7.62
C LYS A 111 5.63 10.38 6.49
N ASN A 112 5.17 9.41 5.70
CA ASN A 112 4.21 9.60 4.62
C ASN A 112 3.19 8.46 4.65
N VAL A 113 1.95 8.77 4.24
CA VAL A 113 0.84 7.81 4.14
C VAL A 113 0.29 7.83 2.73
N VAL A 114 0.06 6.65 2.17
CA VAL A 114 -0.75 6.43 0.97
C VAL A 114 -1.93 5.53 1.37
N LEU A 115 -3.06 6.14 1.74
CA LEU A 115 -4.30 5.41 2.00
C LEU A 115 -4.87 4.94 0.66
N LYS A 116 -4.82 3.61 0.42
CA LYS A 116 -5.12 3.04 -0.89
C LYS A 116 -6.55 2.52 -1.01
N GLY A 117 -7.10 2.53 -2.22
CA GLY A 117 -8.28 1.77 -2.60
C GLY A 117 -9.60 2.25 -1.97
N VAL A 118 -9.74 3.53 -1.66
CA VAL A 118 -11.00 4.07 -1.13
C VAL A 118 -12.05 4.10 -2.23
N ASP A 119 -13.07 3.27 -2.06
CA ASP A 119 -14.21 3.12 -2.97
C ASP A 119 -15.48 3.67 -2.31
N ARG A 120 -16.10 4.68 -2.90
CA ARG A 120 -17.37 5.28 -2.46
C ARG A 120 -18.56 4.84 -3.29
N GLN A 121 -18.44 3.79 -4.08
CA GLN A 121 -19.46 3.28 -4.99
C GLN A 121 -19.94 4.27 -6.07
N ASP A 122 -19.12 5.24 -6.39
CA ASP A 122 -19.40 6.27 -7.40
C ASP A 122 -18.65 6.04 -8.73
N GLY A 123 -18.10 4.82 -8.91
CA GLY A 123 -17.32 4.45 -10.09
C GLY A 123 -15.88 4.93 -10.09
N ILE A 124 -15.37 5.39 -8.94
CA ILE A 124 -14.01 5.91 -8.79
C ILE A 124 -13.30 5.24 -7.61
N ILE A 125 -12.07 4.81 -7.83
CA ILE A 125 -11.14 4.39 -6.77
C ILE A 125 -10.23 5.57 -6.45
N ARG A 126 -10.10 5.88 -5.15
CA ARG A 126 -9.27 6.99 -4.67
C ARG A 126 -8.13 6.49 -3.83
N ASN A 127 -6.97 7.08 -4.05
CA ASN A 127 -5.81 6.94 -3.19
C ASN A 127 -5.47 8.33 -2.60
N TYR A 128 -5.19 8.40 -1.31
CA TYR A 128 -4.88 9.65 -0.64
C TYR A 128 -3.44 9.65 -0.20
N VAL A 129 -2.71 10.68 -0.58
CA VAL A 129 -1.29 10.87 -0.24
C VAL A 129 -1.14 12.01 0.74
N ALA A 130 -0.40 11.78 1.83
CA ALA A 130 -0.10 12.80 2.83
C ALA A 130 1.30 12.62 3.39
N SER A 131 1.88 13.74 3.85
CA SER A 131 3.18 13.76 4.53
C SER A 131 3.06 14.44 5.89
N ALA A 132 3.78 13.92 6.88
CA ALA A 132 3.87 14.51 8.21
C ALA A 132 4.42 15.97 8.18
N THR A 133 5.22 16.30 7.16
CA THR A 133 5.82 17.64 7.00
C THR A 133 4.94 18.64 6.28
N SER A 134 3.89 18.20 5.59
CA SER A 134 3.05 19.07 4.73
C SER A 134 1.85 19.69 5.45
N GLY A 135 1.57 19.29 6.69
CA GLY A 135 0.41 19.76 7.44
C GLY A 135 -0.94 19.39 6.78
N ALA A 136 -2.03 20.00 7.25
CA ALA A 136 -3.38 19.66 6.80
C ALA A 136 -3.65 19.97 5.32
N SER A 137 -2.96 20.95 4.73
CA SER A 137 -3.11 21.35 3.32
C SER A 137 -2.34 20.45 2.33
N GLY A 138 -1.50 19.56 2.81
CA GLY A 138 -0.65 18.71 1.98
C GLY A 138 -1.27 17.36 1.58
N LYS A 139 -2.54 17.12 1.91
CA LYS A 139 -3.24 15.89 1.52
C LYS A 139 -3.72 16.00 0.07
N GLN A 140 -3.38 14.99 -0.73
CA GLN A 140 -3.74 14.94 -2.16
C GLN A 140 -4.59 13.71 -2.42
N GLU A 141 -5.70 13.89 -3.15
CA GLU A 141 -6.53 12.81 -3.67
C GLU A 141 -6.08 12.47 -5.09
N ILE A 142 -5.88 11.19 -5.37
CA ILE A 142 -5.53 10.65 -6.68
C ILE A 142 -6.61 9.66 -7.05
N ALA A 143 -7.36 9.97 -8.09
CA ALA A 143 -8.54 9.25 -8.52
C ALA A 143 -8.30 8.51 -9.83
N HIS A 144 -8.87 7.29 -9.93
CA HIS A 144 -8.86 6.46 -11.13
C HIS A 144 -10.24 5.86 -11.34
N ASP A 145 -10.63 5.62 -12.59
CA ASP A 145 -11.87 4.95 -12.91
C ASP A 145 -11.88 3.53 -12.35
N LYS A 146 -12.96 3.16 -11.67
CA LYS A 146 -13.20 1.81 -11.18
C LYS A 146 -13.72 0.92 -12.30
N LEU A 147 -13.09 -0.22 -12.51
CA LEU A 147 -13.61 -1.24 -13.42
C LEU A 147 -14.79 -2.02 -12.79
N PRO A 148 -15.73 -2.55 -13.60
CA PRO A 148 -16.97 -3.13 -13.12
C PRO A 148 -16.80 -4.58 -12.59
N PHE A 149 -15.61 -4.96 -12.20
CA PHE A 149 -15.30 -6.26 -11.58
C PHE A 149 -14.19 -6.12 -10.55
N MET A 150 -14.06 -7.12 -9.69
CA MET A 150 -12.99 -7.21 -8.69
C MET A 150 -12.15 -8.45 -8.94
N THR A 151 -10.88 -8.38 -8.60
CA THR A 151 -9.94 -9.50 -8.62
C THR A 151 -8.92 -9.35 -7.51
N HIS A 152 -8.25 -10.46 -7.16
CA HIS A 152 -7.24 -10.47 -6.10
C HIS A 152 -5.90 -9.91 -6.59
N GLY A 153 -5.06 -9.45 -5.64
CA GLY A 153 -3.69 -9.02 -5.89
C GLY A 153 -3.54 -7.58 -6.42
N THR A 154 -4.64 -6.83 -6.56
CA THR A 154 -4.58 -5.42 -6.98
C THR A 154 -3.86 -4.53 -5.97
N GLY A 155 -4.02 -4.81 -4.66
CA GLY A 155 -3.31 -4.12 -3.59
C GLY A 155 -1.80 -4.34 -3.64
N ASP A 156 -1.37 -5.60 -3.82
CA ASP A 156 0.04 -5.96 -3.93
C ASP A 156 0.69 -5.37 -5.19
N ALA A 157 -0.03 -5.40 -6.33
CA ALA A 157 0.42 -4.80 -7.58
C ALA A 157 0.58 -3.28 -7.44
N PHE A 158 -0.39 -2.61 -6.79
CA PHE A 158 -0.32 -1.18 -6.49
C PHE A 158 0.89 -0.85 -5.62
N ALA A 159 1.04 -1.53 -4.47
CA ALA A 159 2.13 -1.27 -3.54
C ALA A 159 3.51 -1.52 -4.19
N SER A 160 3.65 -2.60 -4.95
CA SER A 160 4.90 -2.91 -5.66
C SER A 160 5.24 -1.85 -6.72
N ALA A 161 4.27 -1.43 -7.53
CA ALA A 161 4.47 -0.38 -8.53
C ALA A 161 4.80 0.97 -7.90
N LEU A 162 4.12 1.34 -6.81
CA LEU A 162 4.38 2.54 -6.03
C LEU A 162 5.81 2.52 -5.47
N CYS A 163 6.23 1.42 -4.85
CA CYS A 163 7.60 1.25 -4.35
C CYS A 163 8.62 1.42 -5.47
N GLY A 164 8.41 0.79 -6.62
CA GLY A 164 9.28 0.92 -7.80
C GLY A 164 9.39 2.36 -8.29
N ALA A 165 8.28 3.10 -8.34
CA ALA A 165 8.28 4.51 -8.75
C ALA A 165 8.99 5.42 -7.73
N VAL A 166 8.76 5.21 -6.42
CA VAL A 166 9.47 5.93 -5.34
C VAL A 166 10.97 5.66 -5.42
N MET A 167 11.39 4.41 -5.58
CA MET A 167 12.79 4.02 -5.72
C MET A 167 13.45 4.58 -7.00
N ALA A 168 12.66 4.84 -8.04
CA ALA A 168 13.10 5.54 -9.24
C ALA A 168 13.19 7.08 -9.07
N GLY A 169 12.90 7.60 -7.85
CA GLY A 169 13.00 9.01 -7.51
C GLY A 169 11.78 9.85 -7.88
N ARG A 170 10.62 9.21 -8.17
CA ARG A 170 9.39 9.95 -8.44
C ARG A 170 8.79 10.53 -7.16
N PRO A 171 8.20 11.73 -7.20
CA PRO A 171 7.43 12.28 -6.08
C PRO A 171 6.33 11.31 -5.66
N LEU A 172 6.01 11.24 -4.36
CA LEU A 172 5.09 10.24 -3.81
C LEU A 172 3.69 10.29 -4.44
N ALA A 173 3.14 11.48 -4.69
CA ALA A 173 1.84 11.64 -5.34
C ALA A 173 1.87 11.15 -6.79
N GLU A 174 2.94 11.43 -7.53
CA GLU A 174 3.16 10.89 -8.88
C GLU A 174 3.32 9.37 -8.85
N SER A 175 4.07 8.84 -7.88
CA SER A 175 4.23 7.39 -7.68
C SER A 175 2.90 6.69 -7.42
N ALA A 176 2.01 7.29 -6.61
CA ALA A 176 0.68 6.76 -6.37
C ALA A 176 -0.22 6.84 -7.61
N HIS A 177 -0.08 7.89 -8.44
CA HIS A 177 -0.77 7.98 -9.72
C HIS A 177 -0.29 6.90 -10.70
N ILE A 178 1.02 6.73 -10.84
CA ILE A 178 1.62 5.68 -11.68
C ILE A 178 1.14 4.29 -11.25
N ALA A 179 1.14 4.01 -9.96
CA ALA A 179 0.67 2.73 -9.42
C ALA A 179 -0.81 2.49 -9.70
N GLY A 180 -1.66 3.50 -9.56
CA GLY A 180 -3.09 3.41 -9.86
C GLY A 180 -3.36 3.18 -11.34
N GLU A 181 -2.69 3.91 -12.25
CA GLU A 181 -2.80 3.69 -13.69
C GLU A 181 -2.32 2.29 -14.09
N PHE A 182 -1.21 1.83 -13.53
CA PHE A 182 -0.72 0.47 -13.79
C PHE A 182 -1.73 -0.60 -13.39
N VAL A 183 -2.31 -0.50 -12.19
CA VAL A 183 -3.35 -1.45 -11.73
C VAL A 183 -4.59 -1.37 -12.61
N ARG A 184 -5.04 -0.17 -12.99
CA ARG A 184 -6.18 0.01 -13.88
C ARG A 184 -5.96 -0.68 -15.24
N HIS A 185 -4.80 -0.49 -15.88
CA HIS A 185 -4.44 -1.15 -17.14
C HIS A 185 -4.29 -2.67 -16.98
N ALA A 186 -3.69 -3.12 -15.87
CA ALA A 186 -3.58 -4.55 -15.57
C ALA A 186 -4.97 -5.20 -15.41
N MET A 187 -5.90 -4.54 -14.75
CA MET A 187 -7.28 -5.00 -14.64
C MET A 187 -7.99 -4.99 -16.00
N GLU A 188 -7.82 -3.95 -16.83
CA GLU A 188 -8.37 -3.93 -18.22
C GLU A 188 -7.88 -5.13 -19.04
N SER A 189 -6.62 -5.51 -18.90
CA SER A 189 -6.08 -6.71 -19.55
C SER A 189 -6.63 -7.99 -18.93
N THR A 190 -6.82 -8.00 -17.62
CA THR A 190 -7.29 -9.17 -16.86
C THR A 190 -8.70 -9.59 -17.27
N GLN A 191 -9.61 -8.66 -17.56
CA GLN A 191 -11.01 -8.97 -17.93
C GLN A 191 -11.14 -9.92 -19.12
N PHE A 192 -10.14 -9.97 -20.00
CA PHE A 192 -10.11 -10.83 -21.18
C PHE A 192 -9.50 -12.21 -20.89
N GLN A 193 -9.01 -12.45 -19.67
CA GLN A 193 -8.43 -13.73 -19.29
C GLN A 193 -9.50 -14.71 -18.80
N PRO A 194 -9.39 -16.01 -19.12
CA PRO A 194 -10.28 -17.03 -18.56
C PRO A 194 -10.21 -17.02 -17.02
N ASN A 195 -11.37 -17.10 -16.37
CA ASN A 195 -11.49 -17.12 -14.90
C ASN A 195 -10.82 -15.92 -14.21
N HIS A 196 -10.90 -14.73 -14.84
CA HIS A 196 -10.25 -13.49 -14.38
C HIS A 196 -10.62 -13.08 -12.94
N THR A 197 -11.80 -13.46 -12.43
CA THR A 197 -12.22 -13.19 -11.06
C THR A 197 -11.55 -14.09 -10.02
N GLU A 198 -11.03 -15.26 -10.44
CA GLU A 198 -10.45 -16.27 -9.55
C GLU A 198 -8.92 -16.25 -9.57
N ARG A 199 -8.32 -15.87 -10.70
CA ARG A 199 -6.87 -15.98 -10.92
C ARG A 199 -6.04 -14.79 -10.40
N GLY A 200 -6.69 -13.70 -10.03
CA GLY A 200 -6.00 -12.47 -9.67
C GLY A 200 -5.61 -11.61 -10.88
N VAL A 201 -5.06 -10.45 -10.61
CA VAL A 201 -4.70 -9.44 -11.63
C VAL A 201 -3.52 -9.91 -12.50
N SER A 202 -3.70 -9.89 -13.83
CA SER A 202 -2.67 -10.26 -14.83
C SER A 202 -1.76 -9.07 -15.10
N PHE A 203 -0.96 -8.67 -14.12
CA PHE A 203 -0.10 -7.49 -14.19
C PHE A 203 1.08 -7.66 -15.15
N GLU A 204 1.52 -8.88 -15.42
CA GLU A 204 2.68 -9.21 -16.27
C GLU A 204 2.52 -8.67 -17.68
N LEU A 205 1.28 -8.62 -18.19
CA LEU A 205 0.95 -8.12 -19.52
C LEU A 205 1.18 -6.61 -19.69
N ASN A 206 1.38 -5.89 -18.56
CA ASN A 206 1.47 -4.42 -18.53
C ASN A 206 2.80 -3.90 -17.94
N LEU A 207 3.82 -4.76 -17.78
CA LEU A 207 5.12 -4.35 -17.23
C LEU A 207 5.87 -3.36 -18.10
N ASP A 208 5.68 -3.44 -19.43
CA ASP A 208 6.24 -2.45 -20.35
C ASP A 208 5.57 -1.07 -20.20
N GLU A 209 4.27 -1.04 -19.89
CA GLU A 209 3.54 0.18 -19.60
C GLU A 209 4.03 0.80 -18.29
N LEU A 210 4.19 0.01 -17.23
CA LEU A 210 4.78 0.48 -15.98
C LEU A 210 6.15 1.13 -16.21
N THR A 211 7.00 0.49 -17.03
CA THR A 211 8.30 1.04 -17.39
C THR A 211 8.20 2.38 -18.09
N ARG A 212 7.22 2.56 -18.99
CA ARG A 212 6.97 3.84 -19.68
C ARG A 212 6.45 4.91 -18.71
N LEU A 213 5.54 4.56 -17.81
CA LEU A 213 4.99 5.50 -16.80
C LEU A 213 6.09 6.02 -15.86
N VAL A 214 6.96 5.14 -15.39
CA VAL A 214 8.06 5.51 -14.47
C VAL A 214 9.12 6.37 -15.16
N ARG A 215 9.34 6.25 -16.47
CA ARG A 215 10.37 7.00 -17.21
C ARG A 215 9.91 8.38 -17.73
N ARG A 216 8.62 8.67 -17.75
CA ARG A 216 8.07 9.97 -18.13
C ARG A 216 8.35 11.04 -17.08
#